data_91e012c11fcdbc3d0a9082699f5f659c
#
_entry.id   91e012c11fcdbc3d0a9082699f5f659c
#
_cell.length_a   1.000
_cell.length_b   1.000
_cell.length_c   1.000
_cell.angle_alpha   90.00
_cell.angle_beta   90.00
_cell.angle_gamma   90.00
#
_symmetry.space_group_name_H-M   'P 1'
#
loop_
_entity.id
_entity.type
_entity.pdbx_description
1 polymer ?
#
loop_
_entity_poly.entity_id
_entity_poly.type
_entity_poly.pdbx_seq_one_letter_code
_entity_poly.pdbx_strand_id
1 'polypeptide(L)'
;MHNPANATGIEVFQELLPDAVSVAVFDTAFHQTLPRENYLYPLPYEYYTKYGARKYGAHGTSHRYVAERAADMMGKPLSELKLITLHLGAGASITAIKDGKSFDTSMGFTPLAGLMMATRSGDVDPSLIYYIQEREGLSNAEMLRILNNKSGLLGVSTLSSDMRDLEEVADTNEHAKLALDMFLNRVVRYLGQYTFEMGGVDGIVFTAGIGENAANVREDIIARLKFLGIEMDKEANNVRGVERIISTPESSATVLLVPTNEELEIARDVERLKAQAGK
;
A
#
# COMPACT_ATOMS: atom_id res chain seq x y z
N MET A 1 10.07 1.89 -13.00
CA MET A 1 9.96 0.49 -13.47
C MET A 1 8.87 0.33 -14.54
N HIS A 2 7.67 0.90 -14.34
CA HIS A 2 6.51 0.75 -15.26
C HIS A 2 6.43 1.82 -16.36
N ASN A 3 7.07 2.99 -16.19
CA ASN A 3 6.95 4.13 -17.10
C ASN A 3 7.26 3.84 -18.58
N PRO A 4 8.30 3.07 -18.96
CA PRO A 4 8.54 2.78 -20.38
C PRO A 4 7.38 2.03 -21.04
N ALA A 5 6.83 1.00 -20.37
CA ALA A 5 5.69 0.24 -20.89
C ALA A 5 4.43 1.12 -21.00
N ASN A 6 4.20 1.99 -20.01
CA ASN A 6 3.07 2.93 -20.05
C ASN A 6 3.22 3.96 -21.18
N ALA A 7 4.43 4.50 -21.42
CA ALA A 7 4.69 5.42 -22.52
C ALA A 7 4.40 4.75 -23.87
N THR A 8 4.92 3.53 -24.10
CA THR A 8 4.62 2.75 -25.31
C THR A 8 3.12 2.52 -25.49
N GLY A 9 2.40 2.17 -24.39
CA GLY A 9 0.95 2.00 -24.44
C GLY A 9 0.23 3.28 -24.90
N ILE A 10 0.62 4.44 -24.34
CA ILE A 10 0.05 5.75 -24.72
C ILE A 10 0.31 6.05 -26.20
N GLU A 11 1.54 5.87 -26.67
CA GLU A 11 1.92 6.08 -28.07
C GLU A 11 1.08 5.23 -29.03
N VAL A 12 0.96 3.92 -28.74
CA VAL A 12 0.15 2.98 -29.55
C VAL A 12 -1.32 3.39 -29.59
N PHE A 13 -1.90 3.78 -28.44
CA PHE A 13 -3.30 4.22 -28.42
C PHE A 13 -3.53 5.53 -29.17
N GLN A 14 -2.57 6.47 -29.12
CA GLN A 14 -2.65 7.71 -29.89
C GLN A 14 -2.57 7.47 -31.41
N GLU A 15 -1.79 6.50 -31.85
CA GLU A 15 -1.73 6.10 -33.26
C GLU A 15 -3.03 5.40 -33.72
N LEU A 16 -3.58 4.50 -32.90
CA LEU A 16 -4.77 3.74 -33.26
C LEU A 16 -6.07 4.55 -33.15
N LEU A 17 -6.12 5.49 -32.24
CA LEU A 17 -7.31 6.28 -31.93
C LEU A 17 -6.95 7.79 -31.89
N PRO A 18 -6.56 8.40 -33.03
CA PRO A 18 -6.05 9.78 -33.07
C PRO A 18 -7.06 10.85 -32.63
N ASP A 19 -8.35 10.57 -32.76
CA ASP A 19 -9.44 11.47 -32.35
C ASP A 19 -9.88 11.29 -30.89
N ALA A 20 -9.33 10.29 -30.20
CA ALA A 20 -9.65 10.02 -28.79
C ALA A 20 -8.85 10.92 -27.84
N VAL A 21 -9.51 11.45 -26.82
CA VAL A 21 -8.84 12.19 -25.74
C VAL A 21 -8.12 11.19 -24.83
N SER A 22 -6.80 11.27 -24.79
CA SER A 22 -5.98 10.46 -23.88
C SER A 22 -5.85 11.16 -22.53
N VAL A 23 -6.14 10.43 -21.45
CA VAL A 23 -5.99 10.89 -20.06
C VAL A 23 -4.98 10.00 -19.36
N ALA A 24 -3.91 10.57 -18.83
CA ALA A 24 -2.96 9.86 -18.00
C ALA A 24 -3.36 10.00 -16.52
N VAL A 25 -3.64 8.88 -15.86
CA VAL A 25 -3.88 8.81 -14.43
C VAL A 25 -2.63 8.26 -13.75
N PHE A 26 -2.04 9.06 -12.86
CA PHE A 26 -0.80 8.70 -12.19
C PHE A 26 -1.10 8.02 -10.85
N ASP A 27 -0.53 6.86 -10.63
CA ASP A 27 -0.66 6.07 -9.40
C ASP A 27 -0.11 6.79 -8.16
N THR A 28 0.66 7.84 -8.35
CA THR A 28 1.19 8.72 -7.31
C THR A 28 0.34 9.97 -7.04
N ALA A 29 -0.71 10.22 -7.85
CA ALA A 29 -1.45 11.49 -7.83
C ALA A 29 -2.14 11.76 -6.48
N PHE A 30 -2.72 10.73 -5.86
CA PHE A 30 -3.38 10.86 -4.55
C PHE A 30 -2.41 11.31 -3.45
N HIS A 31 -1.13 10.92 -3.55
CA HIS A 31 -0.09 11.24 -2.57
C HIS A 31 0.56 12.61 -2.77
N GLN A 32 0.12 13.41 -3.74
CA GLN A 32 0.63 14.77 -3.91
C GLN A 32 0.21 15.72 -2.78
N THR A 33 -0.78 15.31 -1.99
CA THR A 33 -1.28 16.06 -0.82
C THR A 33 -0.47 15.85 0.45
N LEU A 34 0.54 14.96 0.43
CA LEU A 34 1.40 14.72 1.59
C LEU A 34 1.98 16.03 2.13
N PRO A 35 1.92 16.29 3.44
CA PRO A 35 2.57 17.45 4.04
C PRO A 35 4.10 17.34 3.92
N ARG A 36 4.77 18.47 3.99
CA ARG A 36 6.19 18.59 3.68
C ARG A 36 7.06 17.72 4.58
N GLU A 37 6.76 17.65 5.84
CA GLU A 37 7.43 16.83 6.85
C GLU A 37 7.30 15.33 6.59
N ASN A 38 6.26 14.89 5.86
CA ASN A 38 6.02 13.48 5.56
C ASN A 38 6.61 13.08 4.19
N TYR A 39 6.71 14.00 3.23
CA TYR A 39 7.27 13.65 1.93
C TYR A 39 8.79 13.87 1.80
N LEU A 40 9.42 14.71 2.64
CA LEU A 40 10.86 14.93 2.58
C LEU A 40 11.62 13.81 3.31
N TYR A 41 12.76 13.47 2.77
CA TYR A 41 13.74 12.64 3.46
C TYR A 41 14.70 13.52 4.28
N PRO A 42 15.18 13.06 5.44
CA PRO A 42 16.17 13.78 6.26
C PRO A 42 17.57 13.67 5.63
N LEU A 43 17.69 14.15 4.41
CA LEU A 43 18.90 14.23 3.60
C LEU A 43 19.22 15.71 3.32
N PRO A 44 20.44 16.05 2.86
CA PRO A 44 20.74 17.42 2.44
C PRO A 44 19.66 17.95 1.49
N TYR A 45 19.07 19.12 1.85
CA TYR A 45 17.90 19.67 1.19
C TYR A 45 18.10 19.88 -0.32
N GLU A 46 19.34 20.12 -0.75
CA GLU A 46 19.69 20.24 -2.15
C GLU A 46 19.32 19.04 -3.02
N TYR A 47 19.26 17.84 -2.46
CA TYR A 47 18.84 16.65 -3.21
C TYR A 47 17.36 16.69 -3.56
N TYR A 48 16.54 17.28 -2.71
CA TYR A 48 15.15 17.54 -3.06
C TYR A 48 15.04 18.58 -4.19
N THR A 49 15.71 19.72 -4.07
CA THR A 49 15.61 20.80 -5.06
C THR A 49 16.23 20.44 -6.41
N LYS A 50 17.30 19.64 -6.40
CA LYS A 50 18.07 19.31 -7.60
C LYS A 50 17.55 18.05 -8.30
N TYR A 51 17.11 17.05 -7.54
CA TYR A 51 16.77 15.74 -8.06
C TYR A 51 15.32 15.33 -7.78
N GLY A 52 14.52 16.12 -7.10
CA GLY A 52 13.18 15.75 -6.67
C GLY A 52 13.19 14.58 -5.67
N ALA A 53 14.25 14.46 -4.85
CA ALA A 53 14.38 13.38 -3.88
C ALA A 53 13.35 13.55 -2.75
N ARG A 54 12.17 12.95 -2.94
CA ARG A 54 11.05 12.97 -2.01
C ARG A 54 10.26 11.66 -2.07
N LYS A 55 9.39 11.45 -1.10
CA LYS A 55 8.38 10.39 -1.13
C LYS A 55 7.30 10.75 -2.18
N TYR A 56 7.02 9.82 -3.10
CA TYR A 56 5.96 9.91 -4.09
C TYR A 56 4.80 8.96 -3.77
N GLY A 57 5.11 7.80 -3.23
CA GLY A 57 4.14 6.73 -2.98
C GLY A 57 3.73 5.96 -4.24
N ALA A 58 2.80 5.04 -4.09
CA ALA A 58 2.14 4.31 -5.17
C ALA A 58 0.81 3.75 -4.69
N HIS A 59 0.08 3.02 -5.55
CA HIS A 59 -1.28 2.51 -5.31
C HIS A 59 -2.28 3.63 -4.97
N GLY A 60 -2.01 4.86 -5.40
CA GLY A 60 -2.80 6.04 -5.05
C GLY A 60 -4.24 5.96 -5.53
N THR A 61 -4.46 5.43 -6.73
CA THR A 61 -5.80 5.19 -7.29
C THR A 61 -6.61 4.24 -6.40
N SER A 62 -6.01 3.12 -5.98
CA SER A 62 -6.62 2.17 -5.07
C SER A 62 -6.90 2.79 -3.69
N HIS A 63 -5.91 3.44 -3.06
CA HIS A 63 -6.08 4.07 -1.75
C HIS A 63 -7.19 5.12 -1.75
N ARG A 64 -7.30 5.93 -2.80
CA ARG A 64 -8.38 6.93 -2.94
C ARG A 64 -9.73 6.23 -3.05
N TYR A 65 -9.88 5.30 -3.98
CA TYR A 65 -11.13 4.58 -4.19
C TYR A 65 -11.66 3.94 -2.91
N VAL A 66 -10.83 3.13 -2.23
CA VAL A 66 -11.29 2.41 -1.04
C VAL A 66 -11.55 3.34 0.15
N ALA A 67 -10.87 4.48 0.23
CA ALA A 67 -11.15 5.48 1.26
C ALA A 67 -12.50 6.17 1.06
N GLU A 68 -12.84 6.55 -0.18
CA GLU A 68 -14.13 7.12 -0.53
C GLU A 68 -15.26 6.11 -0.25
N ARG A 69 -15.08 4.84 -0.66
CA ARG A 69 -16.05 3.79 -0.38
C ARG A 69 -16.22 3.52 1.12
N ALA A 70 -15.13 3.49 1.87
CA ALA A 70 -15.19 3.33 3.33
C ALA A 70 -15.94 4.47 4.00
N ALA A 71 -15.73 5.72 3.58
CA ALA A 71 -16.45 6.88 4.07
C ALA A 71 -17.98 6.76 3.80
N ASP A 72 -18.36 6.33 2.60
CA ASP A 72 -19.75 6.05 2.25
C ASP A 72 -20.34 4.96 3.17
N MET A 73 -19.63 3.85 3.38
CA MET A 73 -20.07 2.75 4.24
C MET A 73 -20.18 3.17 5.72
N MET A 74 -19.34 4.10 6.17
CA MET A 74 -19.39 4.66 7.52
C MET A 74 -20.42 5.78 7.66
N GLY A 75 -21.03 6.26 6.56
CA GLY A 75 -22.03 7.32 6.55
C GLY A 75 -21.48 8.68 6.97
N LYS A 76 -20.21 8.96 6.73
CA LYS A 76 -19.52 10.20 7.10
C LYS A 76 -18.71 10.75 5.93
N PRO A 77 -18.57 12.08 5.81
CA PRO A 77 -17.66 12.67 4.84
C PRO A 77 -16.21 12.21 5.08
N LEU A 78 -15.48 11.89 4.01
CA LEU A 78 -14.07 11.48 4.12
C LEU A 78 -13.20 12.53 4.83
N SER A 79 -13.54 13.81 4.69
CA SER A 79 -12.85 14.94 5.35
C SER A 79 -12.99 14.97 6.87
N GLU A 80 -13.91 14.20 7.44
CA GLU A 80 -14.11 14.11 8.89
C GLU A 80 -13.48 12.83 9.49
N LEU A 81 -12.89 11.98 8.64
CA LEU A 81 -12.36 10.68 9.03
C LEU A 81 -10.84 10.64 9.01
N LYS A 82 -10.30 9.88 9.95
CA LYS A 82 -8.92 9.41 9.97
C LYS A 82 -8.90 7.94 9.58
N LEU A 83 -8.56 7.65 8.34
CA LEU A 83 -8.53 6.29 7.81
C LEU A 83 -7.10 5.80 7.60
N ILE A 84 -6.91 4.51 7.79
CA ILE A 84 -5.71 3.80 7.34
C ILE A 84 -6.15 2.74 6.34
N THR A 85 -5.69 2.86 5.10
CA THR A 85 -5.99 1.91 4.03
C THR A 85 -4.80 0.99 3.80
N LEU A 86 -5.06 -0.33 3.74
CA LEU A 86 -4.06 -1.38 3.59
C LEU A 86 -4.27 -2.06 2.24
N HIS A 87 -3.49 -1.65 1.24
CA HIS A 87 -3.43 -2.33 -0.04
C HIS A 87 -2.42 -3.48 0.07
N LEU A 88 -2.90 -4.68 0.39
CA LEU A 88 -2.06 -5.86 0.63
C LEU A 88 -2.19 -6.84 -0.54
N GLY A 89 -1.23 -6.78 -1.45
CA GLY A 89 -1.10 -7.67 -2.60
C GLY A 89 0.34 -8.18 -2.74
N ALA A 90 0.74 -8.63 -3.93
CA ALA A 90 2.13 -8.96 -4.23
C ALA A 90 3.05 -7.74 -4.06
N GLY A 91 2.59 -6.54 -4.50
CA GLY A 91 3.04 -5.25 -4.00
C GLY A 91 2.12 -4.82 -2.86
N ALA A 92 2.66 -4.25 -1.80
CA ALA A 92 1.88 -3.85 -0.63
C ALA A 92 2.24 -2.44 -0.16
N SER A 93 1.22 -1.66 0.21
CA SER A 93 1.38 -0.35 0.83
C SER A 93 0.29 -0.04 1.84
N ILE A 94 0.59 0.85 2.77
CA ILE A 94 -0.36 1.40 3.73
C ILE A 94 -0.36 2.91 3.57
N THR A 95 -1.54 3.53 3.66
CA THR A 95 -1.69 4.98 3.55
C THR A 95 -2.53 5.50 4.72
N ALA A 96 -2.02 6.53 5.39
CA ALA A 96 -2.76 7.36 6.33
C ALA A 96 -3.55 8.42 5.56
N ILE A 97 -4.84 8.55 5.86
CA ILE A 97 -5.74 9.51 5.22
C ILE A 97 -6.38 10.37 6.30
N LYS A 98 -6.21 11.69 6.18
CA LYS A 98 -6.71 12.68 7.12
C LYS A 98 -7.25 13.89 6.36
N ASP A 99 -8.34 14.46 6.82
CA ASP A 99 -9.00 15.62 6.19
C ASP A 99 -9.31 15.40 4.69
N GLY A 100 -9.67 14.16 4.31
CA GLY A 100 -9.96 13.78 2.94
C GLY A 100 -8.74 13.64 2.02
N LYS A 101 -7.52 13.65 2.56
CA LYS A 101 -6.26 13.69 1.81
C LYS A 101 -5.31 12.59 2.24
N SER A 102 -4.47 12.12 1.32
CA SER A 102 -3.30 11.32 1.69
C SER A 102 -2.39 12.14 2.61
N PHE A 103 -2.19 11.66 3.83
CA PHE A 103 -1.41 12.32 4.88
C PHE A 103 -0.01 11.72 4.99
N ASP A 104 0.11 10.39 4.94
CA ASP A 104 1.37 9.67 4.76
C ASP A 104 1.14 8.35 4.03
N THR A 105 2.20 7.79 3.44
CA THR A 105 2.15 6.49 2.76
C THR A 105 3.46 5.74 2.91
N SER A 106 3.41 4.40 2.92
CA SER A 106 4.57 3.56 3.20
C SER A 106 5.56 3.45 2.04
N MET A 107 5.11 3.50 0.79
CA MET A 107 6.01 3.54 -0.35
C MET A 107 6.67 4.91 -0.47
N GLY A 108 7.95 4.94 -0.87
CA GLY A 108 8.79 6.12 -0.80
C GLY A 108 9.05 6.78 -2.15
N PHE A 109 10.34 7.08 -2.40
CA PHE A 109 10.83 7.56 -3.69
C PHE A 109 10.54 6.57 -4.83
N THR A 110 10.56 5.28 -4.49
CA THR A 110 10.17 4.17 -5.36
C THR A 110 9.22 3.23 -4.63
N PRO A 111 8.55 2.29 -5.33
CA PRO A 111 7.70 1.27 -4.69
C PRO A 111 8.48 0.18 -3.91
N LEU A 112 9.76 0.39 -3.61
CA LEU A 112 10.59 -0.55 -2.85
C LEU A 112 10.44 -0.34 -1.33
N ALA A 113 10.38 0.91 -0.88
CA ALA A 113 10.27 1.26 0.55
C ALA A 113 8.93 0.82 1.15
N GLY A 114 8.86 0.77 2.45
CA GLY A 114 7.66 0.50 3.21
C GLY A 114 7.56 -0.95 3.70
N LEU A 115 6.42 -1.57 3.43
CA LEU A 115 6.14 -2.94 3.85
C LEU A 115 7.07 -3.96 3.20
N MET A 116 7.31 -5.06 3.92
CA MET A 116 7.79 -6.29 3.30
C MET A 116 6.73 -6.80 2.33
N MET A 117 7.13 -7.20 1.12
CA MET A 117 6.23 -7.61 0.04
C MET A 117 6.56 -9.03 -0.44
N ALA A 118 5.93 -9.50 -1.50
CA ALA A 118 6.20 -10.82 -2.07
C ALA A 118 7.70 -11.06 -2.35
N THR A 119 8.34 -10.12 -3.06
CA THR A 119 9.76 -10.19 -3.44
C THR A 119 10.58 -8.95 -3.08
N ARG A 120 9.93 -7.85 -2.61
CA ARG A 120 10.59 -6.61 -2.23
C ARG A 120 10.85 -6.60 -0.72
N SER A 121 12.02 -6.07 -0.35
CA SER A 121 12.42 -6.01 1.06
C SER A 121 11.55 -5.11 1.93
N GLY A 122 10.99 -4.04 1.36
CA GLY A 122 10.52 -2.91 2.15
C GLY A 122 11.68 -2.19 2.83
N ASP A 123 11.40 -1.55 3.96
CA ASP A 123 12.39 -0.78 4.71
C ASP A 123 13.51 -1.64 5.27
N VAL A 124 14.74 -1.22 4.99
CA VAL A 124 15.97 -1.80 5.50
C VAL A 124 16.93 -0.68 5.92
N ASP A 125 17.89 -0.99 6.77
CA ASP A 125 18.96 -0.06 7.13
C ASP A 125 19.82 0.23 5.89
N PRO A 126 19.99 1.49 5.47
CA PRO A 126 20.83 1.85 4.34
C PRO A 126 22.29 1.37 4.47
N SER A 127 22.83 1.37 5.68
CA SER A 127 24.23 0.93 5.93
C SER A 127 24.41 -0.56 5.67
N LEU A 128 23.37 -1.36 5.92
CA LEU A 128 23.38 -2.79 5.64
C LEU A 128 23.54 -3.06 4.14
N ILE A 129 22.95 -2.21 3.29
CA ILE A 129 23.02 -2.35 1.83
C ILE A 129 24.49 -2.24 1.36
N TYR A 130 25.18 -1.18 1.79
CA TYR A 130 26.58 -0.98 1.45
C TYR A 130 27.48 -2.10 2.00
N TYR A 131 27.22 -2.55 3.23
CA TYR A 131 27.98 -3.64 3.84
C TYR A 131 27.87 -4.95 3.03
N ILE A 132 26.67 -5.31 2.59
CA ILE A 132 26.47 -6.52 1.77
C ILE A 132 27.13 -6.35 0.40
N GLN A 133 26.98 -5.19 -0.25
CA GLN A 133 27.62 -4.93 -1.54
C GLN A 133 29.13 -5.11 -1.48
N GLU A 134 29.77 -4.60 -0.44
CA GLU A 134 31.20 -4.73 -0.24
C GLU A 134 31.62 -6.19 -0.03
N ARG A 135 30.86 -6.94 0.78
CA ARG A 135 31.17 -8.34 1.11
C ARG A 135 31.00 -9.29 -0.07
N GLU A 136 29.96 -9.06 -0.87
CA GLU A 136 29.58 -9.93 -1.99
C GLU A 136 30.11 -9.42 -3.35
N GLY A 137 30.77 -8.25 -3.38
CA GLY A 137 31.26 -7.64 -4.62
C GLY A 137 30.15 -7.23 -5.59
N LEU A 138 28.97 -6.81 -5.08
CA LEU A 138 27.80 -6.52 -5.88
C LEU A 138 27.81 -5.08 -6.41
N SER A 139 27.47 -4.92 -7.67
CA SER A 139 27.14 -3.61 -8.25
C SER A 139 25.83 -3.05 -7.68
N ASN A 140 25.62 -1.73 -7.82
CA ASN A 140 24.35 -1.08 -7.43
C ASN A 140 23.13 -1.70 -8.13
N ALA A 141 23.26 -2.08 -9.41
CA ALA A 141 22.19 -2.68 -10.18
C ALA A 141 21.84 -4.09 -9.66
N GLU A 142 22.84 -4.88 -9.29
CA GLU A 142 22.62 -6.22 -8.71
C GLU A 142 21.98 -6.12 -7.34
N MET A 143 22.44 -5.21 -6.49
CA MET A 143 21.83 -4.99 -5.18
C MET A 143 20.40 -4.52 -5.29
N LEU A 144 20.09 -3.57 -6.17
CA LEU A 144 18.74 -3.11 -6.42
C LEU A 144 17.83 -4.25 -6.91
N ARG A 145 18.36 -5.17 -7.74
CA ARG A 145 17.62 -6.36 -8.19
C ARG A 145 17.36 -7.34 -7.04
N ILE A 146 18.30 -7.51 -6.11
CA ILE A 146 18.10 -8.34 -4.91
C ILE A 146 16.96 -7.76 -4.06
N LEU A 147 17.01 -6.47 -3.77
CA LEU A 147 16.02 -5.79 -2.95
C LEU A 147 14.60 -5.83 -3.55
N ASN A 148 14.48 -5.79 -4.88
CA ASN A 148 13.18 -5.81 -5.56
C ASN A 148 12.64 -7.21 -5.85
N ASN A 149 13.52 -8.20 -6.16
CA ASN A 149 13.09 -9.44 -6.79
C ASN A 149 13.49 -10.70 -6.02
N LYS A 150 14.35 -10.61 -5.00
CA LYS A 150 14.89 -11.75 -4.26
C LYS A 150 14.77 -11.60 -2.73
N SER A 151 14.04 -10.62 -2.29
CA SER A 151 13.81 -10.29 -0.87
C SER A 151 12.36 -10.59 -0.47
N GLY A 152 11.85 -9.95 0.55
CA GLY A 152 10.47 -10.10 0.98
C GLY A 152 10.13 -11.50 1.45
N LEU A 153 8.89 -11.93 1.21
CA LEU A 153 8.43 -13.28 1.56
C LEU A 153 9.33 -14.36 0.94
N LEU A 154 9.65 -14.21 -0.36
CA LEU A 154 10.54 -15.13 -1.05
C LEU A 154 11.91 -15.22 -0.40
N GLY A 155 12.52 -14.08 -0.12
CA GLY A 155 13.89 -14.02 0.41
C GLY A 155 14.02 -14.60 1.82
N VAL A 156 13.03 -14.34 2.69
CA VAL A 156 13.05 -14.83 4.07
C VAL A 156 12.61 -16.30 4.14
N SER A 157 11.58 -16.68 3.43
CA SER A 157 11.09 -18.06 3.43
C SER A 157 12.03 -19.03 2.70
N THR A 158 12.81 -18.52 1.73
CA THR A 158 13.62 -19.30 0.77
C THR A 158 12.80 -20.32 -0.04
N LEU A 159 11.46 -20.17 -0.05
CA LEU A 159 10.53 -21.13 -0.62
C LEU A 159 9.64 -20.49 -1.70
N SER A 160 8.80 -19.53 -1.31
CA SER A 160 7.80 -18.93 -2.20
C SER A 160 7.60 -17.44 -1.91
N SER A 161 7.15 -16.72 -2.92
CA SER A 161 6.66 -15.34 -2.80
C SER A 161 5.14 -15.29 -2.56
N ASP A 162 4.44 -16.41 -2.68
CA ASP A 162 3.00 -16.52 -2.45
C ASP A 162 2.73 -16.85 -0.98
N MET A 163 1.93 -15.99 -0.33
CA MET A 163 1.57 -16.16 1.08
C MET A 163 0.85 -17.47 1.32
N ARG A 164 0.01 -17.94 0.38
CA ARG A 164 -0.74 -19.19 0.50
C ARG A 164 0.16 -20.40 0.59
N ASP A 165 1.20 -20.46 -0.25
CA ASP A 165 2.21 -21.53 -0.21
C ASP A 165 2.93 -21.57 1.14
N LEU A 166 3.18 -20.39 1.72
CA LEU A 166 3.85 -20.28 3.02
C LEU A 166 2.93 -20.69 4.18
N GLU A 167 1.66 -20.32 4.11
CA GLU A 167 0.65 -20.72 5.11
C GLU A 167 0.46 -22.24 5.17
N GLU A 168 0.47 -22.92 4.01
CA GLU A 168 0.33 -24.38 3.93
C GLU A 168 1.43 -25.15 4.68
N VAL A 169 2.62 -24.57 4.78
CA VAL A 169 3.80 -25.24 5.36
C VAL A 169 4.29 -24.60 6.66
N ALA A 170 3.65 -23.53 7.14
CA ALA A 170 4.12 -22.73 8.28
C ALA A 170 4.32 -23.55 9.57
N ASP A 171 3.49 -24.57 9.79
CA ASP A 171 3.58 -25.44 10.98
C ASP A 171 4.82 -26.34 10.99
N THR A 172 5.40 -26.58 9.80
CA THR A 172 6.54 -27.51 9.64
C THR A 172 7.79 -26.85 9.07
N ASN A 173 7.68 -25.59 8.59
CA ASN A 173 8.76 -24.82 8.00
C ASN A 173 8.98 -23.50 8.76
N GLU A 174 10.05 -23.45 9.55
CA GLU A 174 10.40 -22.31 10.38
C GLU A 174 10.63 -21.03 9.56
N HIS A 175 11.22 -21.12 8.37
CA HIS A 175 11.46 -19.95 7.51
C HIS A 175 10.16 -19.41 6.89
N ALA A 176 9.22 -20.28 6.52
CA ALA A 176 7.91 -19.88 6.05
C ALA A 176 7.14 -19.14 7.15
N LYS A 177 7.11 -19.72 8.36
CA LYS A 177 6.51 -19.09 9.54
C LYS A 177 7.15 -17.73 9.84
N LEU A 178 8.47 -17.63 9.83
CA LEU A 178 9.19 -16.38 10.07
C LEU A 178 8.81 -15.31 9.05
N ALA A 179 8.71 -15.67 7.77
CA ALA A 179 8.33 -14.73 6.71
C ALA A 179 6.92 -14.15 6.93
N LEU A 180 5.96 -15.00 7.32
CA LEU A 180 4.60 -14.57 7.64
C LEU A 180 4.58 -13.66 8.89
N ASP A 181 5.27 -14.05 9.95
CA ASP A 181 5.37 -13.26 11.18
C ASP A 181 6.02 -11.89 10.93
N MET A 182 7.05 -11.83 10.09
CA MET A 182 7.69 -10.58 9.70
C MET A 182 6.75 -9.69 8.89
N PHE A 183 5.99 -10.25 7.95
CA PHE A 183 5.00 -9.50 7.18
C PHE A 183 3.96 -8.85 8.10
N LEU A 184 3.33 -9.64 8.97
CA LEU A 184 2.35 -9.14 9.95
C LEU A 184 2.95 -8.06 10.85
N ASN A 185 4.17 -8.28 11.33
CA ASN A 185 4.86 -7.30 12.18
C ASN A 185 5.08 -5.96 11.46
N ARG A 186 5.47 -5.97 10.18
CA ARG A 186 5.65 -4.75 9.39
C ARG A 186 4.35 -3.99 9.20
N VAL A 187 3.25 -4.69 8.92
CA VAL A 187 1.92 -4.07 8.81
C VAL A 187 1.51 -3.39 10.11
N VAL A 188 1.65 -4.09 11.24
CA VAL A 188 1.27 -3.54 12.57
C VAL A 188 2.13 -2.33 12.96
N ARG A 189 3.41 -2.33 12.63
CA ARG A 189 4.30 -1.17 12.87
C ARG A 189 3.80 0.08 12.13
N TYR A 190 3.43 -0.04 10.86
CA TYR A 190 2.87 1.08 10.09
C TYR A 190 1.49 1.51 10.58
N LEU A 191 0.63 0.57 10.99
CA LEU A 191 -0.65 0.89 11.63
C LEU A 191 -0.44 1.72 12.91
N GLY A 192 0.50 1.31 13.76
CA GLY A 192 0.87 2.07 14.95
C GLY A 192 1.39 3.46 14.60
N GLN A 193 2.39 3.56 13.71
CA GLN A 193 2.95 4.81 13.25
C GLN A 193 1.85 5.78 12.81
N TYR A 194 1.01 5.39 11.87
CA TYR A 194 -0.01 6.26 11.28
C TYR A 194 -1.14 6.61 12.26
N THR A 195 -1.51 5.70 13.15
CA THR A 195 -2.46 5.99 14.22
C THR A 195 -1.95 7.12 15.12
N PHE A 196 -0.67 7.09 15.50
CA PHE A 196 -0.07 8.14 16.34
C PHE A 196 0.15 9.43 15.56
N GLU A 197 0.62 9.40 14.32
CA GLU A 197 0.82 10.59 13.47
C GLU A 197 -0.48 11.35 13.22
N MET A 198 -1.60 10.66 13.02
CA MET A 198 -2.91 11.28 12.83
C MET A 198 -3.58 11.69 14.15
N GLY A 199 -3.07 11.21 15.30
CA GLY A 199 -3.71 11.41 16.61
C GLY A 199 -5.01 10.61 16.76
N GLY A 200 -5.00 9.36 16.30
CA GLY A 200 -6.12 8.41 16.32
C GLY A 200 -6.44 7.81 14.97
N VAL A 201 -7.38 6.87 14.95
CA VAL A 201 -7.91 6.21 13.75
C VAL A 201 -9.41 5.96 13.91
N ASP A 202 -10.20 6.31 12.90
CA ASP A 202 -11.64 6.06 12.86
C ASP A 202 -11.98 4.80 12.06
N GLY A 203 -11.14 4.46 11.05
CA GLY A 203 -11.34 3.27 10.25
C GLY A 203 -10.06 2.67 9.67
N ILE A 204 -10.04 1.34 9.58
CA ILE A 204 -8.98 0.53 8.97
C ILE A 204 -9.59 -0.23 7.79
N VAL A 205 -9.05 -0.06 6.59
CA VAL A 205 -9.62 -0.60 5.35
C VAL A 205 -8.67 -1.60 4.73
N PHE A 206 -9.09 -2.85 4.59
CA PHE A 206 -8.36 -3.90 3.89
C PHE A 206 -8.77 -3.97 2.42
N THR A 207 -7.79 -4.09 1.52
CA THR A 207 -8.02 -4.21 0.08
C THR A 207 -6.87 -4.97 -0.60
N ALA A 208 -7.01 -5.20 -1.90
CA ALA A 208 -6.11 -5.98 -2.75
C ALA A 208 -6.03 -7.47 -2.38
N GLY A 209 -5.29 -8.25 -3.17
CA GLY A 209 -5.37 -9.69 -3.20
C GLY A 209 -5.30 -10.40 -1.83
N ILE A 210 -4.34 -10.04 -0.99
CA ILE A 210 -4.21 -10.59 0.37
C ILE A 210 -5.28 -9.97 1.28
N GLY A 211 -5.42 -8.64 1.25
CA GLY A 211 -6.40 -7.93 2.08
C GLY A 211 -7.83 -8.39 1.84
N GLU A 212 -8.20 -8.67 0.60
CA GLU A 212 -9.54 -9.10 0.21
C GLU A 212 -9.83 -10.57 0.50
N ASN A 213 -8.83 -11.45 0.39
CA ASN A 213 -9.05 -12.89 0.34
C ASN A 213 -8.54 -13.68 1.55
N ALA A 214 -7.64 -13.11 2.36
CA ALA A 214 -7.03 -13.79 3.51
C ALA A 214 -7.66 -13.33 4.84
N ALA A 215 -8.77 -13.95 5.22
CA ALA A 215 -9.49 -13.62 6.45
C ALA A 215 -8.64 -13.83 7.72
N ASN A 216 -7.79 -14.84 7.74
CA ASN A 216 -6.83 -15.14 8.80
C ASN A 216 -5.80 -14.00 8.95
N VAL A 217 -5.25 -13.49 7.85
CA VAL A 217 -4.29 -12.38 7.89
C VAL A 217 -4.93 -11.11 8.47
N ARG A 218 -6.18 -10.80 8.07
CA ARG A 218 -6.92 -9.67 8.65
C ARG A 218 -7.16 -9.87 10.14
N GLU A 219 -7.56 -11.07 10.56
CA GLU A 219 -7.77 -11.41 11.98
C GLU A 219 -6.48 -11.24 12.78
N ASP A 220 -5.35 -11.79 12.31
CA ASP A 220 -4.05 -11.71 12.98
C ASP A 220 -3.53 -10.27 13.12
N ILE A 221 -3.77 -9.43 12.12
CA ILE A 221 -3.42 -8.01 12.19
C ILE A 221 -4.27 -7.30 13.24
N ILE A 222 -5.60 -7.46 13.21
CA ILE A 222 -6.50 -6.77 14.13
C ILE A 222 -6.37 -7.29 15.56
N ALA A 223 -6.11 -8.56 15.76
CA ALA A 223 -5.85 -9.12 17.08
C ALA A 223 -4.71 -8.41 17.83
N ARG A 224 -3.70 -7.93 17.09
CA ARG A 224 -2.56 -7.17 17.65
C ARG A 224 -2.92 -5.72 18.01
N LEU A 225 -4.11 -5.23 17.61
CA LEU A 225 -4.62 -3.89 17.92
C LEU A 225 -5.67 -3.89 19.03
N LYS A 226 -5.97 -5.04 19.62
CA LYS A 226 -7.00 -5.20 20.67
C LYS A 226 -6.79 -4.27 21.85
N PHE A 227 -5.56 -3.96 22.21
CA PHE A 227 -5.24 -3.02 23.31
C PHE A 227 -5.70 -1.58 23.04
N LEU A 228 -5.98 -1.22 21.78
CA LEU A 228 -6.60 0.04 21.37
C LEU A 228 -8.15 -0.03 21.39
N GLY A 229 -8.74 -1.18 21.74
CA GLY A 229 -10.18 -1.41 21.68
C GLY A 229 -10.70 -1.69 20.28
N ILE A 230 -9.81 -2.02 19.31
CA ILE A 230 -10.20 -2.38 17.94
C ILE A 230 -10.44 -3.88 17.91
N GLU A 231 -11.65 -4.29 17.55
CA GLU A 231 -12.09 -5.68 17.63
C GLU A 231 -12.72 -6.17 16.33
N MET A 232 -12.30 -7.39 15.91
CA MET A 232 -12.80 -8.07 14.73
C MET A 232 -14.08 -8.86 15.06
N ASP A 233 -15.10 -8.74 14.22
CA ASP A 233 -16.20 -9.70 14.15
C ASP A 233 -15.75 -10.85 13.24
N LYS A 234 -15.51 -12.02 13.87
CA LYS A 234 -14.98 -13.19 13.16
C LYS A 234 -15.94 -13.76 12.12
N GLU A 235 -17.26 -13.70 12.37
CA GLU A 235 -18.26 -14.17 11.44
C GLU A 235 -18.37 -13.23 10.24
N ALA A 236 -18.43 -11.91 10.49
CA ALA A 236 -18.43 -10.91 9.44
C ALA A 236 -17.12 -10.94 8.62
N ASN A 237 -15.97 -11.24 9.25
CA ASN A 237 -14.68 -11.35 8.58
C ASN A 237 -14.53 -12.58 7.68
N ASN A 238 -15.34 -13.63 7.87
CA ASN A 238 -15.25 -14.86 7.07
C ASN A 238 -15.86 -14.69 5.66
N VAL A 239 -15.31 -13.74 4.91
CA VAL A 239 -15.74 -13.39 3.54
C VAL A 239 -14.55 -13.08 2.66
N ARG A 240 -14.75 -13.10 1.34
CA ARG A 240 -13.73 -12.79 0.33
C ARG A 240 -14.32 -11.88 -0.73
N GLY A 241 -13.58 -10.83 -1.12
CA GLY A 241 -13.88 -9.99 -2.28
C GLY A 241 -15.23 -9.27 -2.23
N VAL A 242 -15.77 -8.95 -1.05
CA VAL A 242 -17.04 -8.24 -0.90
C VAL A 242 -16.90 -7.06 0.06
N GLU A 243 -17.58 -5.96 -0.24
CA GLU A 243 -17.65 -4.83 0.68
C GLU A 243 -18.38 -5.21 1.97
N ARG A 244 -17.72 -5.05 3.12
CA ARG A 244 -18.28 -5.37 4.43
C ARG A 244 -17.58 -4.64 5.55
N ILE A 245 -18.34 -4.21 6.57
CA ILE A 245 -17.81 -3.88 7.90
C ILE A 245 -17.55 -5.21 8.61
N ILE A 246 -16.33 -5.40 9.08
CA ILE A 246 -15.85 -6.64 9.68
C ILE A 246 -15.35 -6.44 11.12
N SER A 247 -15.63 -5.28 11.72
CA SER A 247 -15.43 -5.02 13.15
C SER A 247 -16.73 -5.24 13.93
N THR A 248 -16.60 -5.50 15.24
CA THR A 248 -17.77 -5.50 16.14
C THR A 248 -18.34 -4.09 16.28
N PRO A 249 -19.63 -3.95 16.69
CA PRO A 249 -20.23 -2.63 16.95
C PRO A 249 -19.53 -1.83 18.05
N GLU A 250 -18.89 -2.51 18.98
CA GLU A 250 -18.20 -1.92 20.15
C GLU A 250 -16.75 -1.54 19.83
N SER A 251 -16.25 -1.88 18.65
CA SER A 251 -14.88 -1.56 18.23
C SER A 251 -14.65 -0.05 18.21
N SER A 252 -13.53 0.39 18.77
CA SER A 252 -13.14 1.80 18.84
C SER A 252 -12.85 2.42 17.46
N ALA A 253 -12.55 1.60 16.46
CA ALA A 253 -12.43 1.99 15.06
C ALA A 253 -13.15 0.97 14.18
N THR A 254 -13.77 1.44 13.10
CA THR A 254 -14.42 0.56 12.14
C THR A 254 -13.39 -0.18 11.30
N VAL A 255 -13.50 -1.50 11.22
CA VAL A 255 -12.67 -2.29 10.30
C VAL A 255 -13.51 -2.70 9.10
N LEU A 256 -13.00 -2.41 7.90
CA LEU A 256 -13.72 -2.62 6.66
C LEU A 256 -12.91 -3.48 5.69
N LEU A 257 -13.63 -4.28 4.93
CA LEU A 257 -13.16 -4.93 3.71
C LEU A 257 -13.79 -4.20 2.53
N VAL A 258 -12.96 -3.64 1.66
CA VAL A 258 -13.39 -2.91 0.47
C VAL A 258 -12.55 -3.40 -0.72
N PRO A 259 -13.09 -4.21 -1.63
CA PRO A 259 -12.40 -4.58 -2.85
C PRO A 259 -12.05 -3.34 -3.68
N THR A 260 -10.80 -3.25 -4.13
CA THR A 260 -10.39 -2.13 -4.99
C THR A 260 -11.00 -2.24 -6.39
N ASN A 261 -11.26 -1.09 -7.00
CA ASN A 261 -11.72 -0.99 -8.39
C ASN A 261 -11.05 0.22 -9.05
N GLU A 262 -9.80 0.01 -9.43
CA GLU A 262 -8.95 1.07 -10.01
C GLU A 262 -9.46 1.50 -11.38
N GLU A 263 -10.02 0.56 -12.18
CA GLU A 263 -10.58 0.87 -13.49
C GLU A 263 -11.77 1.84 -13.38
N LEU A 264 -12.65 1.62 -12.41
CA LEU A 264 -13.77 2.52 -12.16
C LEU A 264 -13.28 3.90 -11.73
N GLU A 265 -12.27 3.95 -10.89
CA GLU A 265 -11.71 5.21 -10.40
C GLU A 265 -11.02 6.00 -11.53
N ILE A 266 -10.30 5.31 -12.42
CA ILE A 266 -9.72 5.89 -13.63
C ILE A 266 -10.84 6.44 -14.54
N ALA A 267 -11.92 5.68 -14.75
CA ALA A 267 -13.05 6.13 -15.56
C ALA A 267 -13.70 7.41 -15.00
N ARG A 268 -13.88 7.49 -13.68
CA ARG A 268 -14.38 8.68 -12.99
C ARG A 268 -13.46 9.89 -13.18
N ASP A 269 -12.14 9.70 -13.12
CA ASP A 269 -11.16 10.76 -13.38
C ASP A 269 -11.25 11.26 -14.83
N VAL A 270 -11.42 10.35 -15.80
CA VAL A 270 -11.59 10.73 -17.20
C VAL A 270 -12.87 11.57 -17.39
N GLU A 271 -14.00 11.15 -16.83
CA GLU A 271 -15.26 11.90 -16.89
C GLU A 271 -15.14 13.29 -16.25
N ARG A 272 -14.53 13.35 -15.07
CA ARG A 272 -14.31 14.62 -14.35
C ARG A 272 -13.43 15.59 -15.14
N LEU A 273 -12.32 15.12 -15.68
CA LEU A 273 -11.40 15.95 -16.47
C LEU A 273 -12.02 16.40 -17.79
N LYS A 274 -12.79 15.53 -18.45
CA LYS A 274 -13.55 15.85 -19.66
C LYS A 274 -14.57 16.97 -19.39
N ALA A 275 -15.31 16.88 -18.30
CA ALA A 275 -16.26 17.90 -17.89
C ALA A 275 -15.58 19.25 -17.60
N GLN A 276 -14.43 19.25 -16.94
CA GLN A 276 -13.63 20.47 -16.66
C GLN A 276 -13.06 21.09 -17.93
N ALA A 277 -12.69 20.29 -18.93
CA ALA A 277 -12.17 20.77 -20.20
C ALA A 277 -13.26 21.34 -21.13
N GLY A 278 -14.54 21.24 -20.76
CA GLY A 278 -15.67 21.76 -21.55
C GLY A 278 -15.90 21.01 -22.87
N LYS A 279 -15.48 19.75 -22.94
CA LYS A 279 -15.59 18.89 -24.14
C LYS A 279 -16.57 17.76 -23.94
#